data_23b9387ddedfb4ba9df06b3d1ef08efa
#
_entry.id   23b9387ddedfb4ba9df06b3d1ef08efa
#
_cell.length_a   1.000
_cell.length_b   1.000
_cell.length_c   1.000
_cell.angle_alpha   90.00
_cell.angle_beta   90.00
_cell.angle_gamma   90.00
#
_symmetry.space_group_name_H-M   'P 1'
#
loop_
_entity.id
_entity.type
_entity.pdbx_description
1 polymer ?
#
loop_
_entity_poly.entity_id
_entity_poly.type
_entity_poly.pdbx_seq_one_letter_code
_entity_poly.pdbx_strand_id
1 'polypeptide(L)'
;QSVVFKPNPGPQTQYLASSEREVLYGGAAGGGKSYATLADPLRNLNSPDFSGLLVRHTTEELRELIQKSQELYPKAIPNIKWSERKSQWITPRGGTLWMSYLDRDTDVMRYQGQAFNYVAFDELTQWNSPYSWGYMRSRLRSTNKDLGLYMRATTNPGGPGHSWVKKMFID
;
A
#
# COMPACT_ATOMS: atom_id res chain seq x y z
N GLN A 1 -23.66 -3.25 1.36
CA GLN A 1 -22.26 -3.39 0.95
C GLN A 1 -21.84 -4.85 1.01
N SER A 2 -21.38 -5.39 -0.10
CA SER A 2 -20.95 -6.79 -0.13
C SER A 2 -19.58 -6.98 0.51
N VAL A 3 -19.42 -8.13 1.16
CA VAL A 3 -18.12 -8.51 1.71
C VAL A 3 -17.30 -9.13 0.58
N VAL A 4 -16.22 -8.48 0.20
CA VAL A 4 -15.33 -8.92 -0.88
C VAL A 4 -14.17 -9.73 -0.35
N PHE A 5 -13.62 -9.30 0.77
CA PHE A 5 -12.50 -9.95 1.40
C PHE A 5 -12.72 -9.96 2.91
N LYS A 6 -12.61 -11.14 3.51
CA LYS A 6 -12.73 -11.29 4.94
C LYS A 6 -11.36 -11.67 5.50
N PRO A 7 -10.71 -10.79 6.30
CA PRO A 7 -9.38 -11.09 6.81
C PRO A 7 -9.42 -12.28 7.77
N ASN A 8 -8.31 -13.00 7.81
CA ASN A 8 -8.13 -14.05 8.79
C ASN A 8 -8.05 -13.45 10.20
N PRO A 9 -8.50 -14.16 11.23
CA PRO A 9 -8.36 -13.71 12.61
C PRO A 9 -6.89 -13.46 12.97
N GLY A 10 -6.66 -12.54 13.91
CA GLY A 10 -5.31 -12.26 14.40
C GLY A 10 -4.62 -11.13 13.66
N PRO A 11 -3.34 -11.31 13.26
CA PRO A 11 -2.54 -10.20 12.72
C PRO A 11 -3.15 -9.50 11.51
N GLN A 12 -3.77 -10.24 10.60
CA GLN A 12 -4.38 -9.65 9.42
C GLN A 12 -5.56 -8.74 9.78
N THR A 13 -6.41 -9.20 10.72
CA THR A 13 -7.53 -8.40 11.20
C THR A 13 -7.05 -7.15 11.92
N GLN A 14 -6.01 -7.28 12.74
CA GLN A 14 -5.43 -6.14 13.46
C GLN A 14 -4.87 -5.09 12.49
N TYR A 15 -4.20 -5.54 11.43
CA TYR A 15 -3.67 -4.64 10.41
C TYR A 15 -4.79 -3.82 9.77
N LEU A 16 -5.84 -4.48 9.31
CA LEU A 16 -6.95 -3.80 8.63
C LEU A 16 -7.76 -2.91 9.56
N ALA A 17 -7.80 -3.22 10.86
CA ALA A 17 -8.54 -2.42 11.84
C ALA A 17 -7.72 -1.24 12.38
N SER A 18 -6.42 -1.18 12.10
CA SER A 18 -5.54 -0.18 12.69
C SER A 18 -5.83 1.20 12.18
N SER A 19 -5.90 2.17 13.10
CA SER A 19 -5.98 3.60 12.79
C SER A 19 -4.62 4.31 12.94
N GLU A 20 -3.58 3.57 13.30
CA GLU A 20 -2.25 4.14 13.45
C GLU A 20 -1.72 4.67 12.12
N ARG A 21 -0.96 5.77 12.17
CA ARG A 21 -0.40 6.38 10.97
C ARG A 21 0.58 5.45 10.26
N GLU A 22 1.46 4.78 11.00
CA GLU A 22 2.45 3.86 10.44
C GLU A 22 2.26 2.48 11.04
N VAL A 23 2.00 1.49 10.18
CA VAL A 23 1.76 0.12 10.63
C VAL A 23 2.56 -0.85 9.77
N LEU A 24 3.24 -1.77 10.45
CA LEU A 24 3.94 -2.89 9.83
C LEU A 24 3.17 -4.18 10.11
N TYR A 25 2.81 -4.88 9.06
CA TYR A 25 2.23 -6.22 9.16
C TYR A 25 3.32 -7.24 8.89
N GLY A 26 3.77 -7.93 9.92
CA GLY A 26 4.78 -8.96 9.80
C GLY A 26 4.22 -10.35 9.85
N GLY A 27 5.06 -11.34 9.57
CA GLY A 27 4.71 -12.75 9.68
C GLY A 27 5.34 -13.59 8.59
N ALA A 28 5.10 -14.90 8.66
CA ALA A 28 5.60 -15.84 7.69
C ALA A 28 4.91 -15.65 6.33
N ALA A 29 5.61 -16.07 5.27
CA ALA A 29 5.04 -16.08 3.93
C ALA A 29 3.72 -16.86 3.90
N GLY A 30 2.76 -16.41 3.11
CA GLY A 30 1.46 -17.05 2.99
C GLY A 30 0.44 -16.64 4.04
N GLY A 31 0.77 -15.68 4.92
CA GLY A 31 -0.16 -15.21 5.96
C GLY A 31 -1.24 -14.25 5.48
N GLY A 32 -1.55 -14.22 4.19
CA GLY A 32 -2.58 -13.36 3.63
C GLY A 32 -2.14 -11.90 3.50
N LYS A 33 -0.86 -11.63 3.54
CA LYS A 33 -0.32 -10.25 3.52
C LYS A 33 -0.67 -9.50 2.24
N SER A 34 -0.62 -10.15 1.08
CA SER A 34 -0.94 -9.50 -0.19
C SER A 34 -2.40 -9.05 -0.24
N TYR A 35 -3.31 -9.88 0.28
CA TYR A 35 -4.72 -9.50 0.33
C TYR A 35 -4.96 -8.38 1.33
N ALA A 36 -4.28 -8.39 2.47
CA ALA A 36 -4.38 -7.31 3.45
C ALA A 36 -3.88 -5.99 2.86
N THR A 37 -2.77 -6.03 2.12
CA THR A 37 -2.22 -4.86 1.43
C THR A 37 -3.22 -4.28 0.43
N LEU A 38 -3.92 -5.14 -0.31
CA LEU A 38 -4.91 -4.70 -1.29
C LEU A 38 -6.21 -4.23 -0.63
N ALA A 39 -6.63 -4.89 0.43
CA ALA A 39 -7.90 -4.58 1.10
C ALA A 39 -7.83 -3.29 1.93
N ASP A 40 -6.69 -2.98 2.51
CA ASP A 40 -6.55 -1.84 3.42
C ASP A 40 -6.96 -0.50 2.79
N PRO A 41 -6.50 -0.12 1.59
CA PRO A 41 -6.90 1.16 1.01
C PRO A 41 -8.37 1.22 0.61
N LEU A 42 -9.05 0.08 0.47
CA LEU A 42 -10.47 0.06 0.06
C LEU A 42 -11.37 0.79 1.03
N ARG A 43 -10.97 0.96 2.29
CA ARG A 43 -11.75 1.71 3.28
C ARG A 43 -12.14 3.10 2.80
N ASN A 44 -11.21 3.79 2.15
CA ASN A 44 -11.38 5.18 1.78
C ASN A 44 -11.15 5.45 0.30
N LEU A 45 -10.85 4.43 -0.48
CA LEU A 45 -10.46 4.59 -1.89
C LEU A 45 -11.52 5.31 -2.72
N ASN A 46 -12.80 5.12 -2.40
CA ASN A 46 -13.87 5.76 -3.16
C ASN A 46 -14.12 7.22 -2.75
N SER A 47 -13.33 7.77 -1.84
CA SER A 47 -13.38 9.21 -1.56
C SER A 47 -12.76 9.98 -2.72
N PRO A 48 -13.36 11.10 -3.17
CA PRO A 48 -12.79 11.90 -4.27
C PRO A 48 -11.43 12.48 -3.93
N ASP A 49 -11.10 12.61 -2.65
CA ASP A 49 -9.83 13.18 -2.19
C ASP A 49 -8.75 12.13 -1.94
N PHE A 50 -9.08 10.83 -2.09
CA PHE A 50 -8.11 9.78 -1.87
C PHE A 50 -7.06 9.78 -2.97
N SER A 51 -5.80 9.82 -2.57
CA SER A 51 -4.66 9.68 -3.47
C SER A 51 -3.67 8.75 -2.79
N GLY A 52 -3.61 7.52 -3.28
CA GLY A 52 -2.77 6.49 -2.67
C GLY A 52 -1.71 5.96 -3.61
N LEU A 53 -0.69 5.38 -3.02
CA LEU A 53 0.41 4.72 -3.73
C LEU A 53 0.70 3.40 -3.05
N LEU A 54 0.75 2.34 -3.85
CA LEU A 54 1.11 1.01 -3.38
C LEU A 54 2.33 0.55 -4.18
N VAL A 55 3.42 0.20 -3.49
CA VAL A 55 4.67 -0.12 -4.16
C VAL A 55 5.18 -1.52 -3.82
N ARG A 56 5.80 -2.14 -4.83
CA ARG A 56 6.59 -3.36 -4.73
C ARG A 56 8.02 -3.03 -5.16
N HIS A 57 8.95 -3.91 -4.82
CA HIS A 57 10.36 -3.69 -5.15
C HIS A 57 10.67 -3.93 -6.62
N THR A 58 10.04 -4.90 -7.26
CA THR A 58 10.29 -5.27 -8.66
C THR A 58 9.04 -5.20 -9.51
N THR A 59 9.25 -5.11 -10.85
CA THR A 59 8.14 -5.10 -11.81
C THR A 59 7.39 -6.42 -11.84
N GLU A 60 8.08 -7.53 -11.64
CA GLU A 60 7.43 -8.85 -11.64
C GLU A 60 6.47 -9.00 -10.46
N GLU A 61 6.91 -8.60 -9.27
CA GLU A 61 6.09 -8.63 -8.08
C GLU A 61 4.91 -7.66 -8.20
N LEU A 62 5.15 -6.50 -8.80
CA LEU A 62 4.10 -5.53 -9.05
C LEU A 62 3.02 -6.10 -9.96
N ARG A 63 3.43 -6.81 -11.02
CA ARG A 63 2.48 -7.40 -11.96
C ARG A 63 1.54 -8.39 -11.28
N GLU A 64 2.06 -9.21 -10.38
CA GLU A 64 1.25 -10.15 -9.59
C GLU A 64 0.23 -9.40 -8.73
N LEU A 65 0.67 -8.32 -8.09
CA LEU A 65 -0.19 -7.53 -7.21
C LEU A 65 -1.31 -6.84 -8.02
N ILE A 66 -0.98 -6.30 -9.18
CA ILE A 66 -1.97 -5.71 -10.09
C ILE A 66 -3.00 -6.76 -10.49
N GLN A 67 -2.55 -7.95 -10.86
CA GLN A 67 -3.46 -9.02 -11.26
C GLN A 67 -4.44 -9.39 -10.14
N LYS A 68 -3.95 -9.51 -8.91
CA LYS A 68 -4.81 -9.78 -7.76
C LYS A 68 -5.81 -8.65 -7.52
N SER A 69 -5.38 -7.40 -7.69
CA SER A 69 -6.27 -6.26 -7.54
C SER A 69 -7.38 -6.26 -8.59
N GLN A 70 -7.08 -6.71 -9.80
CA GLN A 70 -8.08 -6.80 -10.87
C GLN A 70 -9.15 -7.86 -10.59
N GLU A 71 -8.85 -8.85 -9.76
CA GLU A 71 -9.83 -9.82 -9.30
C GLU A 71 -10.67 -9.26 -8.13
N LEU A 72 -10.06 -8.46 -7.27
CA LEU A 72 -10.66 -8.01 -6.02
C LEU A 72 -11.43 -6.69 -6.15
N TYR A 73 -10.82 -5.68 -6.78
CA TYR A 73 -11.33 -4.31 -6.73
C TYR A 73 -12.66 -4.11 -7.46
N PRO A 74 -12.89 -4.72 -8.64
CA PRO A 74 -14.21 -4.57 -9.29
C PRO A 74 -15.37 -5.13 -8.48
N LYS A 75 -15.10 -6.10 -7.60
CA LYS A 75 -16.11 -6.64 -6.69
C LYS A 75 -16.36 -5.72 -5.51
N ALA A 76 -15.32 -5.01 -5.06
CA ALA A 76 -15.41 -4.14 -3.90
C ALA A 76 -16.04 -2.78 -4.24
N ILE A 77 -15.67 -2.22 -5.39
CA ILE A 77 -16.15 -0.91 -5.83
C ILE A 77 -16.68 -1.05 -7.24
N PRO A 78 -18.00 -1.14 -7.41
CA PRO A 78 -18.60 -1.21 -8.76
C PRO A 78 -18.17 -0.03 -9.63
N ASN A 79 -17.85 -0.32 -10.88
CA ASN A 79 -17.43 0.66 -11.89
C ASN A 79 -16.05 1.29 -11.64
N ILE A 80 -15.25 0.73 -10.74
CA ILE A 80 -13.84 1.13 -10.63
C ILE A 80 -13.13 0.77 -11.94
N LYS A 81 -12.18 1.61 -12.36
CA LYS A 81 -11.46 1.41 -13.62
C LYS A 81 -9.96 1.34 -13.39
N TRP A 82 -9.32 0.45 -14.12
CA TRP A 82 -7.88 0.33 -14.16
C TRP A 82 -7.33 1.06 -15.39
N SER A 83 -6.39 1.98 -15.17
CA SER A 83 -5.66 2.64 -16.25
C SER A 83 -4.31 1.96 -16.42
N GLU A 84 -4.16 1.21 -17.49
CA GLU A 84 -2.89 0.53 -17.79
C GLU A 84 -1.77 1.55 -18.04
N ARG A 85 -2.08 2.60 -18.76
CA ARG A 85 -1.09 3.64 -19.07
C ARG A 85 -0.56 4.36 -17.82
N LYS A 86 -1.45 4.63 -16.86
CA LYS A 86 -1.08 5.34 -15.63
C LYS A 86 -0.68 4.39 -14.50
N SER A 87 -0.90 3.09 -14.67
CA SER A 87 -0.75 2.11 -13.60
C SER A 87 -1.54 2.50 -12.35
N GLN A 88 -2.83 2.79 -12.54
CA GLN A 88 -3.63 3.45 -11.53
C GLN A 88 -5.08 2.95 -11.54
N TRP A 89 -5.61 2.68 -10.35
CA TRP A 89 -7.04 2.50 -10.15
C TRP A 89 -7.70 3.87 -9.97
N ILE A 90 -8.86 4.03 -10.61
CA ILE A 90 -9.65 5.26 -10.52
C ILE A 90 -11.08 4.88 -10.16
N THR A 91 -11.57 5.42 -9.04
CA THR A 91 -12.94 5.13 -8.59
C THR A 91 -13.96 6.04 -9.27
N PRO A 92 -15.25 5.66 -9.26
CA PRO A 92 -16.30 6.51 -9.83
C PRO A 92 -16.37 7.90 -9.21
N ARG A 93 -15.97 8.05 -7.95
CA ARG A 93 -15.99 9.34 -7.27
C ARG A 93 -14.68 10.12 -7.40
N GLY A 94 -13.67 9.52 -8.02
CA GLY A 94 -12.42 10.21 -8.31
C GLY A 94 -11.23 9.85 -7.45
N GLY A 95 -11.39 8.96 -6.48
CA GLY A 95 -10.27 8.45 -5.70
C GLY A 95 -9.32 7.66 -6.57
N THR A 96 -8.03 7.74 -6.29
CA THR A 96 -6.99 7.10 -7.10
C THR A 96 -6.01 6.30 -6.26
N LEU A 97 -5.57 5.18 -6.81
CA LEU A 97 -4.52 4.37 -6.19
C LEU A 97 -3.54 3.95 -7.27
N TRP A 98 -2.34 4.49 -7.20
CA TRP A 98 -1.27 4.10 -8.10
C TRP A 98 -0.60 2.84 -7.58
N MET A 99 -0.28 1.94 -8.50
CA MET A 99 0.50 0.73 -8.22
C MET A 99 1.79 0.83 -9.00
N SER A 100 2.91 0.86 -8.28
CA SER A 100 4.20 1.13 -8.89
C SER A 100 5.30 0.30 -8.25
N TYR A 101 6.48 0.34 -8.84
CA TYR A 101 7.65 -0.29 -8.25
C TYR A 101 8.71 0.76 -7.96
N LEU A 102 9.51 0.50 -6.93
CA LEU A 102 10.67 1.30 -6.57
C LEU A 102 11.86 0.36 -6.40
N ASP A 103 12.68 0.24 -7.44
CA ASP A 103 13.84 -0.63 -7.40
C ASP A 103 15.03 0.07 -6.74
N ARG A 104 15.28 1.32 -7.12
CA ARG A 104 16.39 2.13 -6.60
C ARG A 104 15.87 3.28 -5.75
N ASP A 105 16.69 3.72 -4.81
CA ASP A 105 16.33 4.88 -3.98
C ASP A 105 15.99 6.11 -4.81
N THR A 106 16.69 6.31 -5.94
CA THR A 106 16.42 7.44 -6.85
C THR A 106 15.05 7.38 -7.51
N ASP A 107 14.41 6.21 -7.56
CA ASP A 107 13.08 6.07 -8.19
C ASP A 107 12.00 6.87 -7.47
N VAL A 108 12.21 7.19 -6.20
CA VAL A 108 11.24 8.01 -5.44
C VAL A 108 11.10 9.42 -6.02
N MET A 109 12.08 9.87 -6.79
CA MET A 109 12.04 11.20 -7.41
C MET A 109 10.90 11.36 -8.41
N ARG A 110 10.34 10.26 -8.91
CA ARG A 110 9.12 10.30 -9.73
C ARG A 110 7.95 10.96 -9.01
N TYR A 111 7.97 10.93 -7.69
CA TYR A 111 6.87 11.44 -6.87
C TYR A 111 7.16 12.82 -6.27
N GLN A 112 8.25 13.44 -6.70
CA GLN A 112 8.58 14.80 -6.28
C GLN A 112 7.42 15.74 -6.67
N GLY A 113 6.97 16.54 -5.72
CA GLY A 113 5.87 17.45 -5.94
C GLY A 113 4.48 16.83 -5.84
N GLN A 114 4.38 15.52 -5.69
CA GLN A 114 3.09 14.86 -5.48
C GLN A 114 2.79 14.65 -4.00
N ALA A 115 1.50 14.59 -3.68
CA ALA A 115 1.04 14.36 -2.31
C ALA A 115 0.13 13.14 -2.28
N PHE A 116 0.28 12.33 -1.23
CA PHE A 116 -0.54 11.14 -1.01
C PHE A 116 -1.08 11.15 0.41
N ASN A 117 -2.30 10.68 0.60
CA ASN A 117 -2.81 10.43 1.93
C ASN A 117 -2.51 9.00 2.41
N TYR A 118 -2.16 8.11 1.49
CA TYR A 118 -1.91 6.69 1.76
C TYR A 118 -0.73 6.21 0.94
N VAL A 119 0.24 5.58 1.60
CA VAL A 119 1.37 4.93 0.92
C VAL A 119 1.60 3.57 1.57
N ALA A 120 1.68 2.53 0.77
CA ALA A 120 1.94 1.18 1.24
C ALA A 120 3.15 0.57 0.52
N PHE A 121 4.05 -0.03 1.31
CA PHE A 121 5.19 -0.78 0.80
C PHE A 121 4.92 -2.27 1.06
N ASP A 122 4.76 -3.03 0.01
CA ASP A 122 4.59 -4.47 0.14
C ASP A 122 5.97 -5.15 0.19
N GLU A 123 6.21 -5.94 1.22
CA GLU A 123 7.49 -6.58 1.51
C GLU A 123 8.61 -5.57 1.72
N LEU A 124 8.45 -4.74 2.73
CA LEU A 124 9.38 -3.63 3.04
C LEU A 124 10.83 -4.07 3.21
N THR A 125 11.08 -5.28 3.68
CA THR A 125 12.43 -5.80 3.87
C THR A 125 13.19 -6.08 2.57
N GLN A 126 12.55 -5.95 1.41
CA GLN A 126 13.24 -6.03 0.13
C GLN A 126 14.08 -4.79 -0.16
N TRP A 127 13.78 -3.67 0.47
CA TRP A 127 14.61 -2.46 0.35
C TRP A 127 15.74 -2.51 1.38
N ASN A 128 16.97 -2.26 0.94
CA ASN A 128 18.15 -2.40 1.81
C ASN A 128 18.43 -1.17 2.69
N SER A 129 17.69 -0.07 2.48
CA SER A 129 17.81 1.12 3.31
C SER A 129 16.44 1.75 3.58
N PRO A 130 16.31 2.58 4.62
CA PRO A 130 15.05 3.25 4.92
C PRO A 130 14.76 4.48 4.06
N TYR A 131 15.60 4.79 3.07
CA TYR A 131 15.52 6.03 2.32
C TYR A 131 14.17 6.20 1.61
N SER A 132 13.74 5.20 0.83
CA SER A 132 12.49 5.28 0.08
C SER A 132 11.28 5.42 1.01
N TRP A 133 11.28 4.67 2.11
CA TRP A 133 10.23 4.78 3.13
C TRP A 133 10.14 6.21 3.69
N GLY A 134 11.28 6.76 4.11
CA GLY A 134 11.33 8.10 4.69
C GLY A 134 10.95 9.18 3.68
N TYR A 135 11.39 9.05 2.44
CA TYR A 135 11.03 10.00 1.40
C TYR A 135 9.52 10.00 1.16
N MET A 136 8.91 8.82 1.01
CA MET A 136 7.48 8.74 0.77
C MET A 136 6.67 9.24 1.97
N ARG A 137 7.16 9.01 3.19
CA ARG A 137 6.51 9.58 4.38
C ARG A 137 6.45 11.11 4.30
N SER A 138 7.47 11.75 3.76
CA SER A 138 7.49 13.20 3.59
C SER A 138 6.48 13.70 2.56
N ARG A 139 5.93 12.82 1.73
CA ARG A 139 4.91 13.16 0.73
C ARG A 139 3.49 12.99 1.26
N LEU A 140 3.32 12.57 2.50
CA LEU A 140 1.98 12.39 3.07
C LEU A 140 1.30 13.74 3.30
N ARG A 141 0.19 13.96 2.62
CA ARG A 141 -0.63 15.18 2.73
C ARG A 141 -2.05 14.88 2.31
N SER A 142 -2.99 15.62 2.86
CA SER A 142 -4.36 15.61 2.38
C SER A 142 -5.02 16.96 2.69
N THR A 143 -5.82 17.44 1.73
CA THR A 143 -6.66 18.61 1.96
C THR A 143 -7.93 18.25 2.73
N ASN A 144 -8.29 16.97 2.75
CA ASN A 144 -9.44 16.46 3.50
C ASN A 144 -8.97 15.88 4.83
N LYS A 145 -9.24 16.59 5.91
CA LYS A 145 -8.78 16.20 7.26
C LYS A 145 -9.45 14.91 7.76
N ASP A 146 -10.63 14.60 7.24
CA ASP A 146 -11.34 13.38 7.65
C ASP A 146 -10.75 12.12 7.04
N LEU A 147 -9.92 12.27 6.01
CA LEU A 147 -9.39 11.13 5.27
C LEU A 147 -8.24 10.41 5.99
N GLY A 148 -7.47 11.13 6.79
CA GLY A 148 -6.31 10.58 7.49
C GLY A 148 -5.09 10.41 6.60
N LEU A 149 -3.93 10.24 7.23
CA LEU A 149 -2.66 10.03 6.55
C LEU A 149 -2.06 8.72 7.04
N TYR A 150 -1.77 7.80 6.12
CA TYR A 150 -1.33 6.46 6.51
C TYR A 150 -0.13 5.99 5.71
N MET A 151 0.84 5.41 6.43
CA MET A 151 1.89 4.58 5.89
C MET A 151 1.63 3.14 6.31
N ARG A 152 1.72 2.23 5.36
CA ARG A 152 1.51 0.81 5.63
C ARG A 152 2.67 0.01 5.03
N ALA A 153 3.02 -1.07 5.69
CA ALA A 153 4.03 -1.98 5.17
C ALA A 153 3.70 -3.41 5.54
N THR A 154 4.08 -4.33 4.67
CA THR A 154 4.13 -5.74 5.00
C THR A 154 5.58 -6.20 4.95
N THR A 155 5.90 -7.27 5.64
CA THR A 155 7.25 -7.81 5.65
C THR A 155 7.24 -9.32 5.85
N ASN A 156 8.28 -9.96 5.32
CA ASN A 156 8.60 -11.35 5.62
C ASN A 156 9.87 -11.38 6.46
N PRO A 157 10.11 -12.44 7.25
CA PRO A 157 11.38 -12.60 7.95
C PRO A 157 12.55 -12.59 6.97
N GLY A 158 13.64 -11.93 7.35
CA GLY A 158 14.84 -11.85 6.52
C GLY A 158 14.74 -10.76 5.46
N GLY A 159 15.55 -10.89 4.41
CA GLY A 159 15.66 -9.92 3.35
C GLY A 159 16.73 -8.87 3.59
N PRO A 160 17.12 -8.13 2.52
CA PRO A 160 18.24 -7.17 2.63
C PRO A 160 17.96 -6.04 3.63
N GLY A 161 16.70 -5.66 3.82
CA GLY A 161 16.34 -4.58 4.74
C GLY A 161 15.94 -5.02 6.13
N HIS A 162 16.10 -6.29 6.46
CA HIS A 162 15.65 -6.84 7.75
C HIS A 162 16.13 -6.03 8.95
N SER A 163 17.39 -5.65 8.98
CA SER A 163 17.98 -4.93 10.11
C SER A 163 17.37 -3.57 10.33
N TRP A 164 17.24 -2.77 9.29
CA TRP A 164 16.70 -1.42 9.46
C TRP A 164 15.19 -1.44 9.77
N VAL A 165 14.44 -2.39 9.18
CA VAL A 165 13.02 -2.52 9.46
C VAL A 165 12.80 -2.93 10.91
N LYS A 166 13.57 -3.92 11.39
CA LYS A 166 13.49 -4.35 12.78
C LYS A 166 13.78 -3.20 13.73
N LYS A 167 14.84 -2.44 13.46
CA LYS A 167 15.21 -1.31 14.29
C LYS A 167 14.14 -0.23 14.33
N MET A 168 13.50 0.05 13.20
CA MET A 168 12.50 1.11 13.10
C MET A 168 11.19 0.75 13.80
N PHE A 169 10.73 -0.50 13.68
CA PHE A 169 9.38 -0.89 14.10
C PHE A 169 9.35 -1.74 15.38
N ILE A 170 10.40 -2.45 15.69
CA ILE A 170 10.38 -3.45 16.76
C ILE A 170 11.28 -3.04 17.92
N ASP A 171 12.48 -2.58 17.63
CA ASP A 171 13.42 -2.11 18.65
C ASP A 171 13.14 -0.62 18.94
#